data_ff162d69f9b14c9e45fc77150bfb1412
#
_entry.id   ff162d69f9b14c9e45fc77150bfb1412
#
_cell.length_a   1.000
_cell.length_b   1.000
_cell.length_c   1.000
_cell.angle_alpha   90.00
_cell.angle_beta   90.00
_cell.angle_gamma   90.00
#
_symmetry.space_group_name_H-M   'P 1'
#
loop_
_entity.id
_entity.type
_entity.pdbx_description
1 polymer ?
#
loop_
_entity_poly.entity_id
_entity_poly.type
_entity_poly.pdbx_seq_one_letter_code
_entity_poly.pdbx_strand_id
1 'polypeptide(L)'
;LAFSLLAGAQDWKVVRENPQKAFPKTVAAGNYSGIAYLHDDIYAVVSDKSDSALYFNFRILVNPKTGELEQVENLGFTERTDGTLNDGKFWQGQEKGFDHEAIVKVSDSTLVIASEGYCRLKEYPILPISADAAKVGYPQNLWESRWPSSEFYPNYNFESLAFDSVHQYLWTIPESTLRKDGQPATPQNGLANQLRLMRFDWGKISRYMTTYAYQMDQPSTHKKADIYVMGVSELCALPDGQLLVLEREAFIPKIKIGAFCKCKLYLINPLNSEEFSMKEKFSSDTPFLKKRLLTEWKTGLSLSKRSFANYEGMCLGPMLEDGSQVVILLSDSQDQYAGVLKDWFKTIVIRKE
;
A
#
# COMPACT_ATOMS: atom_id res chain seq x y z
N LEU A 1 -36.42 -30.14 -18.75
CA LEU A 1 -36.28 -29.17 -17.64
C LEU A 1 -34.79 -29.08 -17.32
N ALA A 2 -34.10 -28.11 -17.92
CA ALA A 2 -32.73 -27.78 -17.58
C ALA A 2 -32.74 -26.82 -16.36
N PHE A 3 -32.33 -27.31 -15.20
CA PHE A 3 -32.00 -26.46 -14.07
C PHE A 3 -30.66 -25.77 -14.38
N SER A 4 -30.70 -24.53 -14.83
CA SER A 4 -29.54 -23.66 -14.75
C SER A 4 -29.31 -23.34 -13.27
N LEU A 5 -28.35 -24.01 -12.66
CA LEU A 5 -27.75 -23.55 -11.42
C LEU A 5 -27.14 -22.17 -11.73
N LEU A 6 -27.82 -21.13 -11.31
CA LEU A 6 -27.18 -19.82 -11.10
C LEU A 6 -26.10 -20.04 -10.02
N ALA A 7 -24.88 -20.31 -10.45
CA ALA A 7 -23.72 -20.20 -9.56
C ALA A 7 -23.73 -18.74 -9.10
N GLY A 8 -24.12 -18.50 -7.85
CA GLY A 8 -23.99 -17.19 -7.24
C GLY A 8 -22.53 -16.75 -7.40
N ALA A 9 -22.32 -15.54 -7.91
CA ALA A 9 -20.98 -15.02 -8.06
C ALA A 9 -20.31 -15.06 -6.67
N GLN A 10 -19.31 -15.93 -6.52
CA GLN A 10 -18.50 -16.00 -5.28
C GLN A 10 -17.80 -14.66 -5.11
N ASP A 11 -17.91 -14.08 -3.93
CA ASP A 11 -17.36 -12.77 -3.63
C ASP A 11 -16.52 -12.81 -2.36
N TRP A 12 -15.51 -11.95 -2.27
CA TRP A 12 -14.62 -11.89 -1.13
C TRP A 12 -15.30 -11.28 0.09
N LYS A 13 -15.12 -11.90 1.26
CA LYS A 13 -15.63 -11.43 2.54
C LYS A 13 -14.56 -11.49 3.62
N VAL A 14 -14.61 -10.58 4.57
CA VAL A 14 -13.80 -10.68 5.79
C VAL A 14 -14.41 -11.75 6.69
N VAL A 15 -13.59 -12.75 7.04
CA VAL A 15 -13.98 -13.84 7.96
C VAL A 15 -13.35 -13.65 9.32
N ARG A 16 -12.25 -12.87 9.42
CA ARG A 16 -11.61 -12.56 10.70
C ARG A 16 -10.79 -11.28 10.60
N GLU A 17 -10.80 -10.49 11.67
CA GLU A 17 -9.88 -9.39 11.91
C GLU A 17 -9.04 -9.69 13.14
N ASN A 18 -7.74 -9.78 12.98
CA ASN A 18 -6.84 -9.97 14.10
C ASN A 18 -6.42 -8.62 14.70
N PRO A 19 -6.12 -8.58 16.01
CA PRO A 19 -5.67 -7.35 16.65
C PRO A 19 -4.32 -6.89 16.08
N GLN A 20 -4.08 -5.58 16.09
CA GLN A 20 -2.77 -5.05 15.76
C GLN A 20 -1.74 -5.42 16.83
N LYS A 21 -0.51 -5.72 16.39
CA LYS A 21 0.64 -6.06 17.22
C LYS A 21 1.85 -5.22 16.81
N ALA A 22 2.72 -4.89 17.76
CA ALA A 22 4.03 -4.30 17.49
C ALA A 22 5.12 -5.25 18.02
N PHE A 23 6.27 -5.26 17.34
CA PHE A 23 7.38 -6.15 17.63
C PHE A 23 8.67 -5.36 17.92
N PRO A 24 8.71 -4.49 18.95
CA PRO A 24 9.81 -3.54 19.15
C PRO A 24 11.17 -4.17 19.50
N LYS A 25 11.21 -5.48 19.76
CA LYS A 25 12.47 -6.21 20.01
C LYS A 25 13.13 -6.69 18.72
N THR A 26 12.37 -6.86 17.65
CA THR A 26 12.81 -7.45 16.38
C THR A 26 12.58 -6.52 15.18
N VAL A 27 11.81 -5.46 15.39
CA VAL A 27 11.54 -4.42 14.38
C VAL A 27 11.92 -3.07 14.99
N ALA A 28 13.01 -2.50 14.49
CA ALA A 28 13.41 -1.13 14.85
C ALA A 28 12.46 -0.12 14.23
N ALA A 29 12.38 1.09 14.80
CA ALA A 29 11.64 2.20 14.20
C ALA A 29 12.15 2.48 12.79
N GLY A 30 11.27 2.57 11.79
CA GLY A 30 11.71 2.63 10.41
C GLY A 30 10.82 3.40 9.46
N ASN A 31 9.72 4.00 9.91
CA ASN A 31 8.77 4.70 9.02
C ASN A 31 8.42 3.87 7.79
N TYR A 32 7.98 2.64 8.03
CA TYR A 32 7.69 1.69 6.98
C TYR A 32 6.37 2.01 6.31
N SER A 33 6.39 2.20 4.99
CA SER A 33 5.25 2.64 4.19
C SER A 33 4.68 1.54 3.29
N GLY A 34 5.52 0.76 2.61
CA GLY A 34 5.06 -0.28 1.68
C GLY A 34 5.59 -1.67 1.99
N ILE A 35 4.84 -2.71 1.60
CA ILE A 35 5.20 -4.12 1.82
C ILE A 35 4.83 -4.99 0.62
N ALA A 36 5.72 -5.91 0.22
CA ALA A 36 5.47 -6.90 -0.82
C ALA A 36 5.95 -8.30 -0.39
N TYR A 37 5.17 -9.32 -0.68
CA TYR A 37 5.59 -10.71 -0.52
C TYR A 37 6.69 -11.07 -1.53
N LEU A 38 7.78 -11.67 -1.07
CA LEU A 38 8.86 -12.15 -1.95
C LEU A 38 8.78 -13.67 -2.15
N HIS A 39 8.96 -14.43 -1.09
CA HIS A 39 8.92 -15.90 -1.06
C HIS A 39 8.85 -16.40 0.40
N ASP A 40 8.36 -17.60 0.62
CA ASP A 40 8.28 -18.27 1.91
C ASP A 40 7.63 -17.39 3.01
N ASP A 41 8.41 -16.96 3.98
CA ASP A 41 8.03 -16.03 5.06
C ASP A 41 8.72 -14.65 4.91
N ILE A 42 9.32 -14.37 3.75
CA ILE A 42 10.12 -13.16 3.49
C ILE A 42 9.31 -12.13 2.69
N TYR A 43 9.37 -10.90 3.17
CA TYR A 43 8.71 -9.74 2.59
C TYR A 43 9.71 -8.62 2.37
N ALA A 44 9.57 -7.89 1.26
CA ALA A 44 10.27 -6.63 1.04
C ALA A 44 9.44 -5.49 1.66
N VAL A 45 10.09 -4.60 2.39
CA VAL A 45 9.47 -3.46 3.06
C VAL A 45 10.26 -2.19 2.73
N VAL A 46 9.59 -1.17 2.23
CA VAL A 46 10.20 0.16 1.99
C VAL A 46 9.95 1.10 3.17
N SER A 47 10.77 2.13 3.26
CA SER A 47 10.66 3.20 4.25
C SER A 47 10.68 4.55 3.53
N ASP A 48 9.76 5.44 3.87
CA ASP A 48 9.65 6.79 3.32
C ASP A 48 10.89 7.66 3.62
N LYS A 49 11.55 7.43 4.75
CA LYS A 49 12.70 8.21 5.23
C LYS A 49 14.06 7.54 5.03
N SER A 50 14.11 6.36 4.39
CA SER A 50 15.38 5.72 4.07
C SER A 50 15.96 6.31 2.79
N ASP A 51 17.05 7.06 2.92
CA ASP A 51 17.84 7.59 1.80
C ASP A 51 18.97 6.65 1.36
N SER A 52 19.10 5.50 1.98
CA SER A 52 20.26 4.63 1.89
C SER A 52 19.96 3.16 1.60
N ALA A 53 18.72 2.72 1.79
CA ALA A 53 18.28 1.37 1.45
C ALA A 53 17.21 1.38 0.38
N LEU A 54 17.24 0.37 -0.49
CA LEU A 54 16.18 0.19 -1.48
C LEU A 54 14.94 -0.39 -0.78
N TYR A 55 15.11 -1.47 -0.06
CA TYR A 55 14.09 -2.09 0.80
C TYR A 55 14.74 -2.97 1.87
N PHE A 56 14.00 -3.22 2.94
CA PHE A 56 14.36 -4.15 4.00
C PHE A 56 13.78 -5.54 3.71
N ASN A 57 14.44 -6.58 4.19
CA ASN A 57 13.85 -7.91 4.27
C ASN A 57 13.20 -8.11 5.64
N PHE A 58 11.93 -8.44 5.64
CA PHE A 58 11.21 -8.82 6.85
C PHE A 58 10.84 -10.29 6.80
N ARG A 59 11.02 -10.98 7.92
CA ARG A 59 10.38 -12.27 8.15
C ARG A 59 9.08 -12.05 8.89
N ILE A 60 7.98 -12.59 8.37
CA ILE A 60 6.65 -12.47 8.98
C ILE A 60 6.04 -13.87 9.08
N LEU A 61 5.89 -14.35 10.32
CA LEU A 61 5.24 -15.63 10.61
C LEU A 61 3.80 -15.39 11.03
N VAL A 62 2.92 -16.14 10.39
CA VAL A 62 1.47 -16.08 10.61
C VAL A 62 0.98 -17.45 11.04
N ASN A 63 0.13 -17.51 12.04
CA ASN A 63 -0.51 -18.75 12.47
C ASN A 63 -1.36 -19.35 11.33
N PRO A 64 -1.11 -20.59 10.89
CA PRO A 64 -1.73 -21.16 9.69
C PRO A 64 -3.24 -21.44 9.84
N LYS A 65 -3.78 -21.39 11.06
CA LYS A 65 -5.22 -21.61 11.33
C LYS A 65 -5.99 -20.32 11.60
N THR A 66 -5.32 -19.34 12.17
CA THR A 66 -6.00 -18.12 12.61
C THR A 66 -5.64 -16.89 11.80
N GLY A 67 -4.54 -16.92 11.08
CA GLY A 67 -4.00 -15.76 10.38
C GLY A 67 -3.41 -14.69 11.32
N GLU A 68 -3.28 -14.99 12.62
CA GLU A 68 -2.70 -14.06 13.59
C GLU A 68 -1.19 -13.99 13.44
N LEU A 69 -0.61 -12.79 13.58
CA LEU A 69 0.84 -12.60 13.55
C LEU A 69 1.49 -13.28 14.77
N GLU A 70 2.43 -14.17 14.52
CA GLU A 70 3.22 -14.85 15.56
C GLU A 70 4.56 -14.15 15.77
N GLN A 71 5.23 -13.77 14.66
CA GLN A 71 6.53 -13.09 14.69
C GLN A 71 6.64 -12.12 13.52
N VAL A 72 7.27 -10.99 13.78
CA VAL A 72 7.77 -10.06 12.74
C VAL A 72 9.19 -9.68 13.11
N GLU A 73 10.10 -9.79 12.17
CA GLU A 73 11.53 -9.51 12.35
C GLU A 73 12.08 -8.76 11.14
N ASN A 74 12.77 -7.65 11.38
CA ASN A 74 13.53 -6.96 10.36
C ASN A 74 14.92 -7.63 10.23
N LEU A 75 15.17 -8.30 9.10
CA LEU A 75 16.43 -8.98 8.80
C LEU A 75 17.51 -8.04 8.22
N GLY A 76 17.20 -6.76 8.08
CA GLY A 76 18.10 -5.76 7.49
C GLY A 76 17.86 -5.58 5.99
N PHE A 77 18.81 -4.93 5.35
CA PHE A 77 18.76 -4.68 3.91
C PHE A 77 19.14 -5.92 3.10
N THR A 78 18.75 -5.93 1.84
CA THR A 78 18.91 -7.07 0.91
C THR A 78 20.35 -7.55 0.72
N GLU A 79 21.33 -6.66 0.89
CA GLU A 79 22.73 -6.92 0.51
C GLU A 79 23.59 -7.46 1.63
N ARG A 80 23.07 -7.54 2.86
CA ARG A 80 23.86 -7.92 4.03
C ARG A 80 23.57 -9.33 4.47
N THR A 81 24.62 -10.14 4.55
CA THR A 81 24.55 -11.53 4.98
C THR A 81 25.21 -11.79 6.33
N ASP A 82 25.85 -10.77 6.90
CA ASP A 82 26.58 -10.87 8.17
C ASP A 82 25.68 -10.60 9.41
N GLY A 83 24.39 -10.45 9.21
CA GLY A 83 23.42 -10.15 10.26
C GLY A 83 23.47 -8.73 10.80
N THR A 84 24.28 -7.87 10.22
CA THR A 84 24.30 -6.44 10.57
C THR A 84 23.31 -5.66 9.73
N LEU A 85 22.75 -4.59 10.29
CA LEU A 85 21.97 -3.65 9.51
C LEU A 85 22.87 -2.94 8.49
N ASN A 86 22.36 -2.73 7.28
CA ASN A 86 23.05 -1.96 6.29
C ASN A 86 23.17 -0.50 6.78
N ASP A 87 24.39 0.06 6.66
CA ASP A 87 24.65 1.46 6.97
C ASP A 87 24.38 2.40 5.77
N GLY A 88 23.76 1.89 4.73
CA GLY A 88 23.42 2.63 3.51
C GLY A 88 24.53 2.81 2.50
N LYS A 89 25.75 2.34 2.79
CA LYS A 89 26.91 2.54 1.87
C LYS A 89 26.83 1.73 0.60
N PHE A 90 26.08 0.64 0.60
CA PHE A 90 25.94 -0.23 -0.56
C PHE A 90 25.38 0.50 -1.78
N TRP A 91 24.40 1.38 -1.56
CA TRP A 91 23.76 2.18 -2.61
C TRP A 91 24.42 3.54 -2.80
N GLN A 92 25.76 3.60 -2.67
CA GLN A 92 26.51 4.82 -2.97
C GLN A 92 26.21 5.30 -4.38
N GLY A 93 25.74 6.54 -4.49
CA GLY A 93 25.28 7.13 -5.76
C GLY A 93 23.77 7.10 -5.95
N GLN A 94 22.99 6.52 -5.03
CA GLN A 94 21.56 6.77 -5.00
C GLN A 94 21.28 8.25 -4.77
N GLU A 95 20.28 8.73 -5.44
CA GLU A 95 19.77 10.08 -5.23
C GLU A 95 19.15 10.16 -3.84
N LYS A 96 19.41 11.25 -3.11
CA LYS A 96 18.78 11.50 -1.80
C LYS A 96 17.34 11.91 -1.97
N GLY A 97 16.48 11.55 -1.01
CA GLY A 97 15.08 12.00 -0.97
C GLY A 97 14.16 11.15 -1.84
N PHE A 98 14.36 9.84 -1.85
CA PHE A 98 13.47 8.92 -2.60
C PHE A 98 12.04 8.95 -2.12
N ASP A 99 11.85 9.00 -0.80
CA ASP A 99 10.51 8.98 -0.21
C ASP A 99 9.71 7.81 -0.78
N HIS A 100 10.18 6.58 -0.43
CA HIS A 100 9.59 5.34 -0.95
C HIS A 100 8.30 5.02 -0.21
N GLU A 101 7.19 4.93 -0.94
CA GLU A 101 5.87 4.77 -0.35
C GLU A 101 5.27 3.38 -0.58
N ALA A 102 5.41 2.83 -1.79
CA ALA A 102 4.87 1.51 -2.09
C ALA A 102 5.88 0.63 -2.81
N ILE A 103 5.69 -0.69 -2.67
CA ILE A 103 6.51 -1.71 -3.32
C ILE A 103 5.66 -2.90 -3.72
N VAL A 104 5.92 -3.46 -4.93
CA VAL A 104 5.27 -4.68 -5.38
C VAL A 104 6.21 -5.56 -6.20
N LYS A 105 6.17 -6.88 -5.98
CA LYS A 105 6.87 -7.85 -6.81
C LYS A 105 6.12 -8.04 -8.13
N VAL A 106 6.81 -7.87 -9.26
CA VAL A 106 6.22 -8.00 -10.61
C VAL A 106 6.72 -9.22 -11.38
N SER A 107 7.82 -9.81 -10.93
CA SER A 107 8.35 -11.08 -11.45
C SER A 107 9.21 -11.76 -10.37
N ASP A 108 9.74 -12.95 -10.66
CA ASP A 108 10.67 -13.62 -9.73
C ASP A 108 12.02 -12.90 -9.61
N SER A 109 12.31 -11.96 -10.47
CA SER A 109 13.58 -11.23 -10.51
C SER A 109 13.46 -9.72 -10.36
N THR A 110 12.24 -9.16 -10.37
CA THR A 110 12.04 -7.70 -10.32
C THR A 110 10.85 -7.30 -9.47
N LEU A 111 10.95 -6.10 -8.93
CA LEU A 111 9.92 -5.40 -8.20
C LEU A 111 9.78 -3.95 -8.69
N VAL A 112 8.65 -3.31 -8.41
CA VAL A 112 8.43 -1.89 -8.67
C VAL A 112 8.28 -1.16 -7.35
N ILE A 113 8.90 0.01 -7.25
CA ILE A 113 8.77 0.92 -6.11
C ILE A 113 8.18 2.25 -6.58
N ALA A 114 7.21 2.76 -5.83
CA ALA A 114 6.72 4.13 -5.95
C ALA A 114 7.56 5.04 -5.05
N SER A 115 7.97 6.19 -5.60
CA SER A 115 8.76 7.20 -4.87
C SER A 115 8.07 8.55 -4.98
N GLU A 116 7.59 9.09 -3.85
CA GLU A 116 6.93 10.37 -3.79
C GLU A 116 7.89 11.51 -4.15
N GLY A 117 9.08 11.53 -3.61
CA GLY A 117 10.08 12.58 -3.82
C GLY A 117 10.46 12.82 -5.29
N TYR A 118 10.28 11.83 -6.15
CA TYR A 118 10.55 11.92 -7.58
C TYR A 118 9.30 11.79 -8.46
N CYS A 119 8.13 11.66 -7.88
CA CYS A 119 6.86 11.42 -8.60
C CYS A 119 7.03 10.29 -9.62
N ARG A 120 7.56 9.15 -9.19
CA ARG A 120 7.89 8.06 -10.13
C ARG A 120 7.55 6.67 -9.61
N LEU A 121 7.31 5.79 -10.58
CA LEU A 121 7.29 4.35 -10.42
C LEU A 121 8.51 3.80 -11.14
N LYS A 122 9.32 2.98 -10.48
CA LYS A 122 10.54 2.43 -11.09
C LYS A 122 10.71 0.95 -10.76
N GLU A 123 11.08 0.19 -11.78
CA GLU A 123 11.43 -1.23 -11.67
C GLU A 123 12.87 -1.39 -11.20
N TYR A 124 13.08 -2.33 -10.29
CA TYR A 124 14.37 -2.67 -9.70
C TYR A 124 14.56 -4.19 -9.68
N PRO A 125 15.80 -4.71 -9.74
CA PRO A 125 16.05 -6.12 -9.55
C PRO A 125 15.82 -6.53 -8.09
N ILE A 126 15.33 -7.75 -7.90
CA ILE A 126 15.34 -8.41 -6.58
C ILE A 126 16.76 -8.95 -6.40
N LEU A 127 17.43 -8.46 -5.34
CA LEU A 127 18.78 -8.90 -5.03
C LEU A 127 18.72 -10.10 -4.08
N PRO A 128 19.47 -11.18 -4.37
CA PRO A 128 19.57 -12.29 -3.44
C PRO A 128 20.25 -11.83 -2.14
N ILE A 129 19.73 -12.28 -1.00
CA ILE A 129 20.25 -11.94 0.35
C ILE A 129 21.75 -12.28 0.48
N SER A 130 22.25 -13.24 -0.31
CA SER A 130 23.63 -13.74 -0.24
C SER A 130 24.56 -13.22 -1.34
N ALA A 131 24.11 -12.32 -2.20
CA ALA A 131 24.93 -11.89 -3.32
C ALA A 131 25.88 -10.77 -2.91
N ASP A 132 27.13 -10.92 -3.32
CA ASP A 132 28.01 -9.77 -3.52
C ASP A 132 27.42 -8.96 -4.69
N ALA A 133 26.57 -7.99 -4.35
CA ALA A 133 25.78 -7.25 -5.32
C ALA A 133 26.66 -6.47 -6.31
N ALA A 134 27.92 -6.21 -5.95
CA ALA A 134 28.92 -5.67 -6.88
C ALA A 134 29.19 -6.61 -8.08
N LYS A 135 28.82 -7.89 -7.96
CA LYS A 135 29.00 -8.90 -9.03
C LYS A 135 27.71 -9.25 -9.75
N VAL A 136 26.55 -8.81 -9.26
CA VAL A 136 25.26 -9.01 -9.94
C VAL A 136 25.15 -7.95 -11.03
N GLY A 137 25.24 -8.37 -12.29
CA GLY A 137 24.94 -7.48 -13.40
C GLY A 137 23.48 -7.03 -13.34
N TYR A 138 23.26 -5.75 -13.11
CA TYR A 138 21.90 -5.20 -13.14
C TYR A 138 21.30 -5.31 -14.54
N PRO A 139 20.04 -5.77 -14.66
CA PRO A 139 19.34 -5.72 -15.93
C PRO A 139 19.37 -4.29 -16.48
N GLN A 140 19.85 -4.14 -17.71
CA GLN A 140 19.79 -2.86 -18.41
C GLN A 140 18.35 -2.63 -18.89
N ASN A 141 17.90 -1.38 -18.88
CA ASN A 141 16.58 -0.97 -19.39
C ASN A 141 15.36 -1.43 -18.54
N LEU A 142 15.48 -1.39 -17.23
CA LEU A 142 14.32 -1.53 -16.34
C LEU A 142 13.35 -0.36 -16.56
N TRP A 143 12.05 -0.67 -16.40
CA TRP A 143 10.99 0.29 -16.64
C TRP A 143 10.96 1.43 -15.61
N GLU A 144 10.63 2.61 -16.10
CA GLU A 144 10.37 3.77 -15.25
C GLU A 144 9.22 4.61 -15.86
N SER A 145 8.36 5.11 -15.00
CA SER A 145 7.34 6.10 -15.33
C SER A 145 7.49 7.28 -14.39
N ARG A 146 7.65 8.48 -14.96
CA ARG A 146 7.75 9.74 -14.20
C ARG A 146 6.58 10.65 -14.51
N TRP A 147 6.15 11.37 -13.51
CA TRP A 147 5.06 12.32 -13.61
C TRP A 147 5.54 13.71 -13.21
N PRO A 148 5.02 14.78 -13.84
CA PRO A 148 5.33 16.13 -13.40
C PRO A 148 4.83 16.36 -11.96
N SER A 149 5.68 16.82 -11.06
CA SER A 149 5.27 17.14 -9.68
C SER A 149 4.16 18.20 -9.62
N SER A 150 4.02 19.00 -10.68
CA SER A 150 2.95 19.98 -10.81
C SER A 150 1.54 19.38 -10.96
N GLU A 151 1.43 18.08 -11.24
CA GLU A 151 0.13 17.38 -11.29
C GLU A 151 -0.42 17.10 -9.90
N PHE A 152 0.44 17.03 -8.88
CA PHE A 152 0.09 16.65 -7.51
C PHE A 152 0.03 17.85 -6.57
N TYR A 153 -0.72 17.72 -5.50
CA TYR A 153 -0.55 18.57 -4.34
C TYR A 153 0.67 18.09 -3.54
N PRO A 154 1.36 18.97 -2.80
CA PRO A 154 2.50 18.57 -1.98
C PRO A 154 2.11 17.47 -1.00
N ASN A 155 2.94 16.42 -0.89
CA ASN A 155 2.75 15.25 -0.04
C ASN A 155 1.46 14.46 -0.34
N TYR A 156 1.05 14.40 -1.63
CA TYR A 156 -0.10 13.63 -2.10
C TYR A 156 0.18 13.01 -3.47
N ASN A 157 1.18 12.16 -3.53
CA ASN A 157 1.66 11.56 -4.75
C ASN A 157 1.20 10.08 -4.89
N PHE A 158 2.09 9.19 -5.34
CA PHE A 158 1.83 7.77 -5.45
C PHE A 158 2.22 7.07 -4.15
N GLU A 159 1.24 6.59 -3.40
CA GLU A 159 1.45 5.81 -2.17
C GLU A 159 1.03 4.35 -2.32
N SER A 160 0.62 3.91 -3.51
CA SER A 160 0.06 2.58 -3.65
C SER A 160 0.50 1.87 -4.92
N LEU A 161 0.73 0.55 -4.81
CA LEU A 161 1.03 -0.34 -5.92
C LEU A 161 0.36 -1.70 -5.73
N ALA A 162 -0.24 -2.23 -6.80
CA ALA A 162 -0.67 -3.61 -6.83
C ALA A 162 -0.29 -4.28 -8.14
N PHE A 163 0.05 -5.56 -8.11
CA PHE A 163 0.34 -6.33 -9.30
C PHE A 163 -0.59 -7.53 -9.43
N ASP A 164 -1.39 -7.51 -10.47
CA ASP A 164 -2.21 -8.64 -10.87
C ASP A 164 -1.36 -9.58 -11.74
N SER A 165 -0.89 -10.63 -11.14
CA SER A 165 -0.01 -11.61 -11.80
C SER A 165 -0.76 -12.46 -12.85
N VAL A 166 -2.09 -12.57 -12.76
CA VAL A 166 -2.89 -13.33 -13.70
C VAL A 166 -3.06 -12.58 -15.02
N HIS A 167 -3.42 -11.31 -14.94
CA HIS A 167 -3.63 -10.48 -16.14
C HIS A 167 -2.38 -9.69 -16.54
N GLN A 168 -1.31 -9.75 -15.74
CA GLN A 168 -0.08 -8.98 -15.96
C GLN A 168 -0.36 -7.47 -15.99
N TYR A 169 -1.04 -6.97 -14.96
CA TYR A 169 -1.36 -5.56 -14.80
C TYR A 169 -0.71 -4.98 -13.54
N LEU A 170 0.01 -3.87 -13.71
CA LEU A 170 0.46 -3.04 -12.61
C LEU A 170 -0.57 -1.94 -12.38
N TRP A 171 -1.02 -1.80 -11.14
CA TRP A 171 -1.99 -0.81 -10.70
C TRP A 171 -1.36 0.19 -9.76
N THR A 172 -1.77 1.45 -9.88
CA THR A 172 -1.47 2.53 -8.94
C THR A 172 -2.60 3.55 -8.92
N ILE A 173 -2.70 4.30 -7.84
CA ILE A 173 -3.63 5.42 -7.70
C ILE A 173 -2.92 6.53 -6.90
N PRO A 174 -3.06 7.82 -7.25
CA PRO A 174 -2.57 8.90 -6.40
C PRO A 174 -3.26 8.86 -5.04
N GLU A 175 -2.55 9.23 -3.98
CA GLU A 175 -3.14 9.29 -2.64
C GLU A 175 -4.36 10.21 -2.61
N SER A 176 -4.28 11.36 -3.26
CA SER A 176 -5.34 12.36 -3.26
C SER A 176 -5.67 12.87 -4.65
N THR A 177 -6.68 13.76 -4.74
CA THR A 177 -7.14 14.40 -5.97
C THR A 177 -6.00 15.14 -6.68
N LEU A 178 -5.82 14.89 -7.99
CA LEU A 178 -4.86 15.63 -8.80
C LEU A 178 -5.27 17.11 -8.93
N ARG A 179 -4.30 18.02 -9.11
CA ARG A 179 -4.57 19.45 -9.23
C ARG A 179 -5.56 19.81 -10.34
N LYS A 180 -5.54 19.08 -11.46
CA LYS A 180 -6.47 19.27 -12.56
C LYS A 180 -7.90 18.81 -12.26
N ASP A 181 -8.07 17.97 -11.26
CA ASP A 181 -9.33 17.29 -10.92
C ASP A 181 -10.05 17.94 -9.73
N GLY A 182 -9.42 18.88 -9.02
CA GLY A 182 -10.03 19.60 -7.93
C GLY A 182 -9.11 19.82 -6.73
N GLN A 183 -9.69 19.85 -5.53
CA GLN A 183 -8.98 20.04 -4.27
C GLN A 183 -9.04 18.79 -3.42
N PRO A 184 -7.98 18.48 -2.65
CA PRO A 184 -8.01 17.42 -1.67
C PRO A 184 -9.15 17.57 -0.68
N ALA A 185 -9.73 16.45 -0.27
CA ALA A 185 -10.75 16.39 0.77
C ALA A 185 -10.20 16.88 2.11
N THR A 186 -10.97 17.74 2.77
CA THR A 186 -10.67 18.23 4.13
C THR A 186 -11.93 18.24 4.97
N PRO A 187 -11.83 18.22 6.31
CA PRO A 187 -13.00 18.34 7.19
C PRO A 187 -13.80 19.62 6.96
N GLN A 188 -13.17 20.69 6.46
CA GLN A 188 -13.78 21.99 6.27
C GLN A 188 -14.50 22.12 4.92
N ASN A 189 -13.94 21.53 3.84
CA ASN A 189 -14.57 21.59 2.53
C ASN A 189 -15.59 20.46 2.32
N GLY A 190 -15.48 19.36 3.09
CA GLY A 190 -16.43 18.22 3.03
C GLY A 190 -16.44 17.52 1.67
N LEU A 191 -15.45 17.75 0.81
CA LEU A 191 -15.36 17.12 -0.52
C LEU A 191 -15.00 15.63 -0.38
N ALA A 192 -15.34 14.86 -1.38
CA ALA A 192 -14.81 13.53 -1.60
C ALA A 192 -13.62 13.63 -2.57
N ASN A 193 -12.53 12.94 -2.29
CA ASN A 193 -11.43 12.84 -3.25
C ASN A 193 -11.89 12.08 -4.50
N GLN A 194 -11.66 12.66 -5.67
CA GLN A 194 -11.88 12.03 -6.97
C GLN A 194 -10.53 11.68 -7.57
N LEU A 195 -10.28 10.39 -7.76
CA LEU A 195 -8.98 9.85 -8.08
C LEU A 195 -9.00 9.11 -9.42
N ARG A 196 -7.83 8.94 -10.00
CA ARG A 196 -7.62 8.18 -11.24
C ARG A 196 -6.85 6.91 -10.93
N LEU A 197 -7.54 5.77 -10.85
CA LEU A 197 -6.90 4.46 -10.78
C LEU A 197 -6.26 4.16 -12.14
N MET A 198 -4.98 3.88 -12.15
CA MET A 198 -4.16 3.68 -13.33
C MET A 198 -3.74 2.22 -13.45
N ARG A 199 -3.89 1.66 -14.65
CA ARG A 199 -3.45 0.31 -15.01
C ARG A 199 -2.37 0.40 -16.09
N PHE A 200 -1.26 -0.26 -15.87
CA PHE A 200 -0.22 -0.48 -16.88
C PHE A 200 -0.24 -1.95 -17.32
N ASP A 201 -0.32 -2.18 -18.63
CA ASP A 201 -0.23 -3.51 -19.21
C ASP A 201 1.22 -4.00 -19.15
N TRP A 202 1.58 -4.78 -18.11
CA TRP A 202 2.98 -5.10 -17.78
C TRP A 202 3.68 -5.98 -18.81
N GLY A 203 2.98 -6.95 -19.38
CA GLY A 203 3.53 -7.87 -20.39
C GLY A 203 3.73 -7.29 -21.79
N LYS A 204 3.36 -6.02 -22.05
CA LYS A 204 3.46 -5.39 -23.36
C LYS A 204 4.65 -4.44 -23.45
N ILE A 205 5.31 -4.40 -24.64
CA ILE A 205 6.50 -3.56 -24.88
C ILE A 205 6.20 -2.07 -24.60
N SER A 206 5.02 -1.58 -24.95
CA SER A 206 4.62 -0.17 -24.76
C SER A 206 4.06 0.17 -23.38
N ARG A 207 3.80 -0.85 -22.54
CA ARG A 207 3.16 -0.66 -21.22
C ARG A 207 2.06 0.40 -21.24
N TYR A 208 1.03 0.11 -22.01
CA TYR A 208 -0.10 1.01 -22.19
C TYR A 208 -0.75 1.31 -20.84
N MET A 209 -1.11 2.58 -20.62
CA MET A 209 -1.79 3.03 -19.43
C MET A 209 -3.28 3.25 -19.72
N THR A 210 -4.12 2.59 -18.96
CA THR A 210 -5.57 2.79 -18.90
C THR A 210 -5.94 3.38 -17.57
N THR A 211 -6.97 4.21 -17.51
CA THR A 211 -7.43 4.81 -16.25
C THR A 211 -8.91 4.59 -16.00
N TYR A 212 -9.27 4.60 -14.71
CA TYR A 212 -10.63 4.47 -14.21
C TYR A 212 -10.92 5.55 -13.17
N ALA A 213 -12.18 5.99 -13.10
CA ALA A 213 -12.59 6.96 -12.11
C ALA A 213 -12.86 6.28 -10.75
N TYR A 214 -12.22 6.75 -9.69
CA TYR A 214 -12.45 6.28 -8.33
C TYR A 214 -12.87 7.45 -7.44
N GLN A 215 -13.89 7.25 -6.61
CA GLN A 215 -14.33 8.26 -5.64
C GLN A 215 -14.23 7.71 -4.23
N MET A 216 -13.49 8.41 -3.38
CA MET A 216 -13.43 8.12 -1.96
C MET A 216 -14.72 8.55 -1.24
N ASP A 217 -14.86 8.15 0.00
CA ASP A 217 -15.89 8.71 0.87
C ASP A 217 -15.54 10.15 1.25
N GLN A 218 -16.52 10.85 1.83
CA GLN A 218 -16.29 12.16 2.44
C GLN A 218 -15.58 12.02 3.80
N PRO A 219 -14.90 13.09 4.29
CA PRO A 219 -14.36 13.13 5.64
C PRO A 219 -15.37 12.71 6.71
N SER A 220 -14.93 11.88 7.67
CA SER A 220 -15.78 11.41 8.76
C SER A 220 -15.99 12.45 9.88
N THR A 221 -15.30 13.57 9.80
CA THR A 221 -15.35 14.64 10.79
C THR A 221 -15.36 16.02 10.13
N HIS A 222 -16.00 16.99 10.76
CA HIS A 222 -15.95 18.42 10.39
C HIS A 222 -15.09 19.24 11.35
N LYS A 223 -14.38 18.59 12.29
CA LYS A 223 -13.53 19.27 13.25
C LYS A 223 -12.26 19.79 12.58
N LYS A 224 -11.75 20.93 13.06
CA LYS A 224 -10.46 21.46 12.60
C LYS A 224 -9.33 20.57 13.10
N ALA A 225 -8.46 20.17 12.21
CA ALA A 225 -7.23 19.45 12.51
C ALA A 225 -6.01 20.41 12.50
N ASP A 226 -4.94 20.00 13.13
CA ASP A 226 -3.61 20.56 12.97
C ASP A 226 -2.91 19.90 11.77
N ILE A 227 -3.02 18.55 11.72
CA ILE A 227 -2.61 17.74 10.58
C ILE A 227 -3.82 16.90 10.15
N TYR A 228 -4.09 16.88 8.87
CA TYR A 228 -5.17 16.07 8.29
C TYR A 228 -4.72 15.49 6.96
N VAL A 229 -4.82 14.18 6.85
CA VAL A 229 -4.53 13.45 5.62
C VAL A 229 -5.68 12.50 5.33
N MET A 230 -6.16 12.51 4.10
CA MET A 230 -7.20 11.59 3.65
C MET A 230 -6.90 11.15 2.22
N GLY A 231 -6.67 9.86 2.04
CA GLY A 231 -6.27 9.33 0.75
C GLY A 231 -6.41 7.81 0.65
N VAL A 232 -6.06 7.30 -0.52
CA VAL A 232 -5.80 5.88 -0.72
C VAL A 232 -4.35 5.64 -0.37
N SER A 233 -4.11 4.88 0.69
CA SER A 233 -2.76 4.60 1.17
C SER A 233 -2.16 3.32 0.58
N GLU A 234 -2.99 2.34 0.13
CA GLU A 234 -2.45 1.16 -0.53
C GLU A 234 -3.48 0.43 -1.38
N LEU A 235 -2.99 -0.33 -2.34
CA LEU A 235 -3.72 -1.26 -3.19
C LEU A 235 -3.18 -2.68 -3.00
N CYS A 236 -4.03 -3.70 -3.19
CA CYS A 236 -3.58 -5.08 -3.25
C CYS A 236 -4.42 -5.86 -4.27
N ALA A 237 -3.76 -6.54 -5.21
CA ALA A 237 -4.45 -7.34 -6.21
C ALA A 237 -4.80 -8.73 -5.65
N LEU A 238 -6.03 -9.16 -5.90
CA LEU A 238 -6.52 -10.50 -5.57
C LEU A 238 -6.33 -11.46 -6.74
N PRO A 239 -6.28 -12.78 -6.48
CA PRO A 239 -6.02 -13.77 -7.53
C PRO A 239 -7.04 -13.81 -8.68
N ASP A 240 -8.18 -13.14 -8.53
CA ASP A 240 -9.23 -13.06 -9.55
C ASP A 240 -9.29 -11.72 -10.29
N GLY A 241 -8.27 -10.87 -10.12
CA GLY A 241 -8.16 -9.56 -10.76
C GLY A 241 -8.94 -8.43 -10.09
N GLN A 242 -9.65 -8.72 -9.00
CA GLN A 242 -10.22 -7.67 -8.16
C GLN A 242 -9.12 -7.00 -7.34
N LEU A 243 -9.37 -5.77 -6.87
CA LEU A 243 -8.44 -5.03 -6.04
C LEU A 243 -9.03 -4.73 -4.67
N LEU A 244 -8.22 -4.90 -3.64
CA LEU A 244 -8.43 -4.29 -2.34
C LEU A 244 -7.89 -2.86 -2.39
N VAL A 245 -8.64 -1.92 -1.86
CA VAL A 245 -8.27 -0.51 -1.74
C VAL A 245 -8.33 -0.11 -0.28
N LEU A 246 -7.21 0.36 0.26
CA LEU A 246 -7.13 0.88 1.62
C LEU A 246 -7.32 2.39 1.61
N GLU A 247 -8.50 2.87 2.00
CA GLU A 247 -8.74 4.28 2.26
C GLU A 247 -8.37 4.60 3.71
N ARG A 248 -7.64 5.69 3.89
CA ARG A 248 -7.17 6.18 5.19
C ARG A 248 -7.64 7.60 5.44
N GLU A 249 -8.08 7.90 6.67
CA GLU A 249 -8.33 9.23 7.18
C GLU A 249 -7.58 9.42 8.50
N ALA A 250 -6.52 10.21 8.51
CA ALA A 250 -5.75 10.57 9.68
C ALA A 250 -6.10 11.99 10.14
N PHE A 251 -6.59 12.10 11.37
CA PHE A 251 -6.98 13.35 12.01
C PHE A 251 -6.12 13.57 13.26
N ILE A 252 -5.35 14.63 13.30
CA ILE A 252 -4.48 14.96 14.41
C ILE A 252 -4.77 16.39 14.89
N PRO A 253 -5.42 16.56 16.05
CA PRO A 253 -5.67 17.87 16.63
C PRO A 253 -4.39 18.45 17.24
N LYS A 254 -4.36 19.76 17.46
CA LYS A 254 -3.20 20.48 18.02
C LYS A 254 -2.68 19.88 19.33
N ILE A 255 -3.56 19.46 20.22
CA ILE A 255 -3.20 18.84 21.50
C ILE A 255 -2.91 17.34 21.40
N LYS A 256 -2.99 16.74 20.21
CA LYS A 256 -2.78 15.32 19.88
C LYS A 256 -3.74 14.34 20.57
N ILE A 257 -4.30 14.65 21.74
CA ILE A 257 -5.34 13.85 22.40
C ILE A 257 -6.62 13.89 21.55
N GLY A 258 -7.18 12.73 21.24
CA GLY A 258 -8.30 12.60 20.31
C GLY A 258 -7.87 12.44 18.84
N ALA A 259 -6.55 12.35 18.58
CA ALA A 259 -6.07 11.93 17.27
C ALA A 259 -6.61 10.55 16.91
N PHE A 260 -6.93 10.35 15.65
CA PHE A 260 -7.36 9.05 15.15
C PHE A 260 -6.85 8.81 13.71
N CYS A 261 -6.70 7.54 13.39
CA CYS A 261 -6.63 7.06 12.03
C CYS A 261 -7.80 6.10 11.79
N LYS A 262 -8.65 6.42 10.83
CA LYS A 262 -9.76 5.60 10.36
C LYS A 262 -9.40 5.00 9.04
N CYS A 263 -9.43 3.67 8.96
CA CYS A 263 -9.16 2.91 7.75
C CYS A 263 -10.43 2.20 7.27
N LYS A 264 -10.58 2.13 5.97
CA LYS A 264 -11.64 1.38 5.30
C LYS A 264 -11.03 0.52 4.21
N LEU A 265 -11.34 -0.77 4.23
CA LEU A 265 -10.92 -1.71 3.20
C LEU A 265 -12.07 -1.93 2.23
N TYR A 266 -11.89 -1.49 1.00
CA TYR A 266 -12.85 -1.66 -0.09
C TYR A 266 -12.41 -2.74 -1.05
N LEU A 267 -13.39 -3.40 -1.67
CA LEU A 267 -13.22 -4.26 -2.84
C LEU A 267 -13.76 -3.55 -4.07
N ILE A 268 -12.99 -3.57 -5.16
CA ILE A 268 -13.38 -3.06 -6.47
C ILE A 268 -13.07 -4.07 -7.57
N ASN A 269 -13.80 -3.98 -8.69
CA ASN A 269 -13.52 -4.77 -9.89
C ASN A 269 -13.37 -3.84 -11.11
N PRO A 270 -12.17 -3.28 -11.34
CA PRO A 270 -11.95 -2.35 -12.42
C PRO A 270 -12.06 -3.00 -13.81
N LEU A 271 -11.76 -4.30 -13.94
CA LEU A 271 -11.81 -5.00 -15.24
C LEU A 271 -13.23 -5.13 -15.81
N ASN A 272 -14.24 -5.03 -14.94
CA ASN A 272 -15.66 -5.04 -15.32
C ASN A 272 -16.29 -3.64 -15.29
N SER A 273 -15.48 -2.60 -15.39
CA SER A 273 -15.91 -1.21 -15.28
C SER A 273 -15.52 -0.41 -16.53
N GLU A 274 -16.20 0.71 -16.72
CA GLU A 274 -15.92 1.63 -17.81
C GLU A 274 -14.60 2.38 -17.56
N GLU A 275 -13.79 2.51 -18.62
CA GLU A 275 -12.56 3.28 -18.61
C GLU A 275 -12.88 4.79 -18.55
N PHE A 276 -12.04 5.55 -17.86
CA PHE A 276 -12.16 7.01 -17.74
C PHE A 276 -10.84 7.66 -18.14
N SER A 277 -10.80 8.28 -19.31
CA SER A 277 -9.57 8.81 -19.89
C SER A 277 -8.91 9.89 -19.02
N MET A 278 -7.57 9.93 -19.02
CA MET A 278 -6.80 11.02 -18.38
C MET A 278 -7.15 12.42 -18.91
N LYS A 279 -7.76 12.53 -20.10
CA LYS A 279 -8.17 13.79 -20.72
C LYS A 279 -9.58 14.24 -20.32
N GLU A 280 -10.39 13.33 -19.82
CA GLU A 280 -11.75 13.63 -19.38
C GLU A 280 -11.74 14.37 -18.04
N LYS A 281 -12.76 15.19 -17.82
CA LYS A 281 -12.97 15.91 -16.55
C LYS A 281 -14.05 15.20 -15.74
N PHE A 282 -13.87 15.15 -14.44
CA PHE A 282 -14.92 14.67 -13.54
C PHE A 282 -16.18 15.52 -13.63
N SER A 283 -17.33 14.86 -13.65
CA SER A 283 -18.67 15.46 -13.72
C SER A 283 -19.68 14.60 -12.96
N SER A 284 -20.95 15.03 -12.94
CA SER A 284 -22.06 14.20 -12.40
C SER A 284 -22.24 12.87 -13.10
N ASP A 285 -21.84 12.78 -14.38
CA ASP A 285 -22.03 11.60 -15.23
C ASP A 285 -20.78 10.71 -15.27
N THR A 286 -19.77 11.00 -14.44
CA THR A 286 -18.53 10.21 -14.38
C THR A 286 -18.84 8.78 -13.94
N PRO A 287 -18.37 7.75 -14.69
CA PRO A 287 -18.61 6.35 -14.37
C PRO A 287 -17.65 5.88 -13.25
N PHE A 288 -17.88 6.33 -12.02
CA PHE A 288 -17.06 5.92 -10.89
C PHE A 288 -17.14 4.41 -10.64
N LEU A 289 -16.00 3.82 -10.33
CA LEU A 289 -15.89 2.42 -9.90
C LEU A 289 -16.85 2.14 -8.74
N LYS A 290 -17.62 1.07 -8.87
CA LYS A 290 -18.42 0.55 -7.75
C LYS A 290 -17.46 -0.06 -6.73
N LYS A 291 -17.54 0.41 -5.49
CA LYS A 291 -16.75 -0.10 -4.37
C LYS A 291 -17.65 -0.73 -3.32
N ARG A 292 -17.20 -1.83 -2.74
CA ARG A 292 -17.90 -2.53 -1.65
C ARG A 292 -17.03 -2.52 -0.40
N LEU A 293 -17.54 -1.95 0.68
CA LEU A 293 -16.86 -1.96 1.98
C LEU A 293 -16.77 -3.41 2.49
N LEU A 294 -15.56 -3.88 2.77
CA LEU A 294 -15.31 -5.16 3.42
C LEU A 294 -15.26 -5.03 4.94
N THR A 295 -14.51 -4.05 5.42
CA THR A 295 -14.41 -3.72 6.83
C THR A 295 -13.92 -2.29 7.04
N GLU A 296 -14.16 -1.75 8.23
CA GLU A 296 -13.58 -0.49 8.69
C GLU A 296 -13.12 -0.60 10.14
N TRP A 297 -12.03 0.08 10.47
CA TRP A 297 -11.54 0.15 11.84
C TRP A 297 -10.98 1.52 12.15
N LYS A 298 -10.85 1.81 13.45
CA LYS A 298 -10.33 3.09 13.93
C LYS A 298 -9.31 2.86 15.03
N THR A 299 -8.15 3.44 14.86
CA THR A 299 -7.10 3.52 15.88
C THR A 299 -7.02 4.93 16.43
N GLY A 300 -6.40 5.12 17.59
CA GLY A 300 -6.38 6.46 18.14
C GLY A 300 -5.50 6.65 19.36
N LEU A 301 -5.35 7.93 19.71
CA LEU A 301 -4.60 8.39 20.85
C LEU A 301 -5.54 9.09 21.85
N SER A 302 -5.60 8.54 23.07
CA SER A 302 -6.30 9.13 24.21
C SER A 302 -5.43 9.03 25.46
N LEU A 303 -5.87 9.54 26.59
CA LEU A 303 -5.18 9.43 27.86
C LEU A 303 -4.91 7.98 28.28
N SER A 304 -5.82 7.07 27.93
CA SER A 304 -5.74 5.64 28.29
C SER A 304 -5.37 4.72 27.14
N LYS A 305 -5.47 5.18 25.87
CA LYS A 305 -5.28 4.35 24.68
C LYS A 305 -4.20 4.95 23.78
N ARG A 306 -3.17 4.14 23.51
CA ARG A 306 -2.05 4.49 22.62
C ARG A 306 -1.98 3.49 21.48
N SER A 307 -3.01 3.47 20.64
CA SER A 307 -3.14 2.51 19.54
C SER A 307 -3.21 3.19 18.18
N PHE A 308 -2.85 4.48 18.10
CA PHE A 308 -2.81 5.18 16.80
C PHE A 308 -1.87 4.42 15.86
N ALA A 309 -2.35 4.11 14.68
CA ALA A 309 -1.64 3.40 13.63
C ALA A 309 -2.06 3.99 12.29
N ASN A 310 -1.10 4.57 11.61
CA ASN A 310 -1.24 5.11 10.26
C ASN A 310 -0.91 4.00 9.28
N TYR A 311 -1.92 3.19 8.89
CA TYR A 311 -1.69 2.07 7.97
C TYR A 311 -1.45 2.56 6.56
N GLU A 312 -0.30 2.18 6.00
CA GLU A 312 0.15 2.58 4.67
C GLU A 312 0.46 1.38 3.78
N GLY A 313 1.12 0.35 4.29
CA GLY A 313 1.43 -0.84 3.51
C GLY A 313 0.41 -1.96 3.65
N MET A 314 0.12 -2.67 2.54
CA MET A 314 -0.77 -3.82 2.49
C MET A 314 -0.33 -4.82 1.42
N CYS A 315 -0.24 -6.10 1.77
CA CYS A 315 -0.01 -7.17 0.79
C CYS A 315 -0.77 -8.45 1.14
N LEU A 316 -0.83 -9.39 0.20
CA LEU A 316 -1.27 -10.75 0.52
C LEU A 316 -0.20 -11.46 1.34
N GLY A 317 -0.64 -12.08 2.43
CA GLY A 317 0.13 -13.04 3.21
C GLY A 317 -0.12 -14.48 2.78
N PRO A 318 0.16 -15.47 3.63
CA PRO A 318 -0.07 -16.87 3.30
C PRO A 318 -1.57 -17.21 3.22
N MET A 319 -1.86 -18.27 2.48
CA MET A 319 -3.16 -18.93 2.53
C MET A 319 -3.23 -19.82 3.78
N LEU A 320 -4.33 -19.78 4.51
CA LEU A 320 -4.55 -20.58 5.70
C LEU A 320 -4.96 -22.03 5.36
N GLU A 321 -4.93 -22.92 6.35
CA GLU A 321 -5.31 -24.33 6.19
C GLU A 321 -6.76 -24.53 5.70
N ASP A 322 -7.65 -23.57 5.96
CA ASP A 322 -9.05 -23.58 5.51
C ASP A 322 -9.29 -22.93 4.15
N GLY A 323 -8.21 -22.56 3.45
CA GLY A 323 -8.26 -21.89 2.15
C GLY A 323 -8.53 -20.38 2.22
N SER A 324 -8.64 -19.79 3.39
CA SER A 324 -8.77 -18.34 3.55
C SER A 324 -7.44 -17.64 3.28
N GLN A 325 -7.52 -16.42 2.73
CA GLN A 325 -6.37 -15.59 2.39
C GLN A 325 -6.08 -14.59 3.51
N VAL A 326 -4.84 -14.51 3.96
CA VAL A 326 -4.39 -13.46 4.88
C VAL A 326 -4.03 -12.20 4.08
N VAL A 327 -4.45 -11.06 4.58
CA VAL A 327 -4.00 -9.72 4.16
C VAL A 327 -3.17 -9.15 5.31
N ILE A 328 -1.93 -8.80 5.05
CA ILE A 328 -1.01 -8.21 6.04
C ILE A 328 -0.99 -6.70 5.80
N LEU A 329 -1.11 -5.94 6.90
CA LEU A 329 -1.00 -4.49 6.91
C LEU A 329 0.11 -4.06 7.86
N LEU A 330 0.83 -3.02 7.49
CA LEU A 330 1.80 -2.33 8.35
C LEU A 330 1.48 -0.84 8.44
N SER A 331 1.92 -0.21 9.55
CA SER A 331 1.73 1.23 9.75
C SER A 331 3.06 1.95 9.79
N ASP A 332 3.09 3.16 9.24
CA ASP A 332 4.16 4.12 9.49
C ASP A 332 4.10 4.61 10.93
N SER A 333 5.24 4.64 11.60
CA SER A 333 5.38 5.07 12.99
C SER A 333 5.71 6.54 13.17
N GLN A 334 5.94 7.29 12.10
CA GLN A 334 6.34 8.71 12.14
C GLN A 334 7.48 8.94 13.13
N ASP A 335 8.62 8.24 12.95
CA ASP A 335 9.78 8.21 13.84
C ASP A 335 9.42 7.85 15.31
N GLN A 336 8.36 7.03 15.48
CA GLN A 336 7.82 6.67 16.80
C GLN A 336 7.53 7.88 17.71
N TYR A 337 7.19 9.00 17.13
CA TYR A 337 6.97 10.32 17.73
C TYR A 337 6.93 10.32 19.26
N ALA A 338 8.01 10.80 19.91
CA ALA A 338 8.17 10.82 21.38
C ALA A 338 7.95 9.43 22.08
N GLY A 339 8.17 8.32 21.39
CA GLY A 339 7.94 6.95 21.90
C GLY A 339 6.46 6.60 22.09
N VAL A 340 5.55 7.37 21.49
CA VAL A 340 4.09 7.17 21.61
C VAL A 340 3.55 6.32 20.47
N LEU A 341 4.07 6.54 19.26
CA LEU A 341 3.69 5.77 18.06
C LEU A 341 4.54 4.51 17.95
N LYS A 342 4.10 3.54 17.19
CA LYS A 342 4.76 2.25 16.99
C LYS A 342 4.56 1.80 15.55
N ASP A 343 5.49 1.00 15.07
CA ASP A 343 5.33 0.22 13.85
C ASP A 343 4.34 -0.91 14.16
N TRP A 344 3.08 -0.69 13.81
CA TRP A 344 2.02 -1.66 14.02
C TRP A 344 1.86 -2.55 12.79
N PHE A 345 1.62 -3.83 13.05
CA PHE A 345 1.22 -4.82 12.07
C PHE A 345 -0.17 -5.35 12.40
N LYS A 346 -0.97 -5.60 11.39
CA LYS A 346 -2.32 -6.17 11.52
C LYS A 346 -2.55 -7.19 10.42
N THR A 347 -3.36 -8.20 10.69
CA THR A 347 -3.86 -9.10 9.65
C THR A 347 -5.38 -9.06 9.57
N ILE A 348 -5.87 -9.18 8.36
CA ILE A 348 -7.29 -9.39 8.03
C ILE A 348 -7.37 -10.68 7.23
N VAL A 349 -8.28 -11.57 7.59
CA VAL A 349 -8.48 -12.83 6.87
C VAL A 349 -9.72 -12.70 6.02
N ILE A 350 -9.56 -12.95 4.73
CA ILE A 350 -10.63 -12.89 3.74
C ILE A 350 -10.84 -14.27 3.10
N ARG A 351 -12.05 -14.53 2.64
CA ARG A 351 -12.39 -15.75 1.91
C ARG A 351 -13.36 -15.45 0.79
N LYS A 352 -13.23 -16.19 -0.31
CA LYS A 352 -14.15 -16.14 -1.42
C LYS A 352 -15.30 -17.12 -1.18
N GLU A 353 -16.54 -16.63 -1.11
CA GLU A 353 -17.75 -17.41 -0.85
C GLU A 353 -18.79 -17.22 -1.95
#